data_9bfead32e94104456b739ff7489e48b3
#
_entry.id   9bfead32e94104456b739ff7489e48b3
#
_cell.length_a   1.000
_cell.length_b   1.000
_cell.length_c   1.000
_cell.angle_alpha   90.00
_cell.angle_beta   90.00
_cell.angle_gamma   90.00
#
_symmetry.space_group_name_H-M   'P 1'
#
loop_
_entity.id
_entity.type
_entity.pdbx_description
1 polymer ?
#
loop_
_entity_poly.entity_id
_entity_poly.type
_entity_poly.pdbx_seq_one_letter_code
_entity_poly.pdbx_strand_id
1 'polypeptide(L)'
;MKRIEGGICAVPGVRAAGVRQGKYGLALIAASGTAAGMFTTNRVRAAPLAVTASNLVGGHLDGIIANSGCANAYTGPRGLEDARAMARLLAGFLETDEAKIGVASTGVIGRYLDLGQIQSLFQEASANLRSDGAASLAAERAIMTTDTRPKEIAVEHKGLRVAGIVKGAGMIEPNMATMLCFLYTDATISAERLHDCLAEAAAVSFNMLTVDGDTSTNDTVLITATGRATGREEDLREALSYVCMELARMMARDGEGASKYFEVVVSGAASEKDARLAAKAVARSSLVKTAVYGADPNWGRIICAVGYSGAEMDPDRITLGLEKKGEEGGRLAVSRVERGRIVEGVLERAQEIMKGEEIMINIDLGLGCAGARGFGCDLTHEYVNVNANYTT
;
A
#
# COMPACT_ATOMS: atom_id res chain seq x y z
N MET A 1 15.45 10.35 -8.99
CA MET A 1 15.52 9.10 -8.19
C MET A 1 16.05 7.98 -9.05
N LYS A 2 16.95 7.17 -8.51
CA LYS A 2 17.53 6.01 -9.19
C LYS A 2 16.99 4.75 -8.50
N ARG A 3 16.31 3.86 -9.25
CA ARG A 3 15.96 2.54 -8.73
C ARG A 3 17.23 1.71 -8.58
N ILE A 4 17.32 0.98 -7.48
CA ILE A 4 18.42 0.07 -7.17
C ILE A 4 17.85 -1.32 -6.85
N GLU A 5 18.65 -2.35 -7.02
CA GLU A 5 18.30 -3.73 -6.72
C GLU A 5 18.49 -4.04 -5.22
N GLY A 6 17.87 -5.11 -4.74
CA GLY A 6 18.08 -5.63 -3.39
C GLY A 6 16.89 -5.48 -2.45
N GLY A 7 15.78 -4.89 -2.90
CA GLY A 7 14.59 -4.68 -2.08
C GLY A 7 14.94 -3.96 -0.78
N ILE A 8 14.33 -4.34 0.36
CA ILE A 8 14.64 -3.71 1.66
C ILE A 8 16.08 -3.93 2.10
N CYS A 9 16.72 -5.00 1.66
CA CYS A 9 18.14 -5.29 1.97
C CYS A 9 19.12 -4.39 1.21
N ALA A 10 18.67 -3.54 0.26
CA ALA A 10 19.47 -2.49 -0.34
C ALA A 10 19.80 -1.36 0.66
N VAL A 11 19.05 -1.27 1.75
CA VAL A 11 19.32 -0.33 2.85
C VAL A 11 20.35 -0.93 3.80
N PRO A 12 21.50 -0.26 4.04
CA PRO A 12 22.54 -0.78 4.90
C PRO A 12 22.05 -1.06 6.33
N GLY A 13 22.34 -2.25 6.85
CA GLY A 13 21.92 -2.68 8.19
C GLY A 13 20.64 -3.49 8.22
N VAL A 14 19.95 -3.66 7.10
CA VAL A 14 18.77 -4.50 7.00
C VAL A 14 19.15 -5.92 6.61
N ARG A 15 18.66 -6.89 7.36
CA ARG A 15 18.70 -8.31 7.05
C ARG A 15 17.28 -8.87 7.07
N ALA A 16 16.96 -9.76 6.18
CA ALA A 16 15.63 -10.33 6.07
C ALA A 16 15.67 -11.84 5.88
N ALA A 17 14.59 -12.50 6.20
CA ALA A 17 14.31 -13.90 5.86
C ALA A 17 12.81 -14.10 5.73
N GLY A 18 12.41 -15.05 4.92
CA GLY A 18 11.02 -15.47 4.82
C GLY A 18 10.89 -16.93 4.50
N VAL A 19 9.92 -17.57 5.13
CA VAL A 19 9.59 -18.99 4.93
C VAL A 19 8.09 -19.11 4.73
N ARG A 20 7.69 -20.00 3.85
CA ARG A 20 6.28 -20.27 3.58
C ARG A 20 6.02 -21.78 3.47
N GLN A 21 5.03 -22.26 4.22
CA GLN A 21 4.55 -23.63 4.18
C GLN A 21 3.04 -23.63 3.89
N GLY A 22 2.67 -23.89 2.64
CA GLY A 22 1.30 -23.78 2.16
C GLY A 22 0.79 -22.35 2.26
N LYS A 23 -0.31 -22.12 3.02
CA LYS A 23 -0.88 -20.79 3.24
C LYS A 23 -0.25 -20.03 4.41
N TYR A 24 0.59 -20.64 5.20
CA TYR A 24 1.24 -20.05 6.36
C TYR A 24 2.65 -19.59 6.02
N GLY A 25 2.96 -18.37 6.36
CA GLY A 25 4.29 -17.79 6.16
C GLY A 25 4.76 -17.03 7.38
N LEU A 26 6.08 -16.85 7.47
CA LEU A 26 6.74 -16.05 8.49
C LEU A 26 7.88 -15.26 7.86
N ALA A 27 7.84 -13.96 8.02
CA ALA A 27 8.94 -13.06 7.67
C ALA A 27 9.62 -12.56 8.95
N LEU A 28 10.94 -12.53 8.92
CA LEU A 28 11.81 -11.92 9.92
C LEU A 28 12.60 -10.81 9.24
N ILE A 29 12.60 -9.61 9.83
CA ILE A 29 13.42 -8.51 9.35
C ILE A 29 14.16 -7.95 10.57
N ALA A 30 15.49 -7.98 10.53
CA ALA A 30 16.38 -7.44 11.55
C ALA A 30 16.99 -6.13 11.04
N ALA A 31 16.65 -5.04 11.70
CA ALA A 31 17.16 -3.70 11.40
C ALA A 31 16.96 -2.82 12.64
N SER A 32 18.05 -2.47 13.29
CA SER A 32 18.04 -1.58 14.47
C SER A 32 18.05 -0.13 14.00
N GLY A 33 17.11 0.66 14.52
CA GLY A 33 17.06 2.08 14.19
C GLY A 33 15.84 2.82 14.73
N THR A 34 15.82 4.11 14.45
CA THR A 34 14.67 4.97 14.72
C THR A 34 13.46 4.46 13.95
N ALA A 35 12.32 4.31 14.59
CA ALA A 35 11.15 3.72 13.98
C ALA A 35 9.88 4.55 14.18
N ALA A 36 9.00 4.50 13.19
CA ALA A 36 7.66 5.06 13.24
C ALA A 36 6.67 4.11 12.58
N GLY A 37 5.39 4.25 12.89
CA GLY A 37 4.37 3.39 12.31
C GLY A 37 3.01 4.04 12.24
N MET A 38 2.20 3.50 11.34
CA MET A 38 0.81 3.87 11.15
C MET A 38 -0.03 2.58 11.09
N PHE A 39 -1.25 2.66 11.62
CA PHE A 39 -2.12 1.49 11.80
C PHE A 39 -3.53 1.78 11.30
N THR A 40 -4.29 0.73 11.03
CA THR A 40 -5.69 0.84 10.60
C THR A 40 -6.53 1.72 11.52
N THR A 41 -7.46 2.45 10.92
CA THR A 41 -8.53 3.18 11.63
C THR A 41 -9.72 2.29 11.95
N ASN A 42 -9.74 1.04 11.49
CA ASN A 42 -10.79 0.09 11.84
C ASN A 42 -10.88 -0.06 13.37
N ARG A 43 -12.08 -0.02 13.92
CA ARG A 43 -12.30 -0.13 15.36
C ARG A 43 -12.09 -1.55 15.90
N VAL A 44 -12.17 -2.55 15.01
CA VAL A 44 -11.82 -3.95 15.30
C VAL A 44 -10.34 -4.14 14.95
N ARG A 45 -9.47 -3.80 15.89
CA ARG A 45 -8.02 -3.88 15.69
C ARG A 45 -7.50 -5.26 16.05
N ALA A 46 -6.62 -5.80 15.21
CA ALA A 46 -5.92 -7.05 15.48
C ALA A 46 -4.93 -6.89 16.66
N ALA A 47 -4.71 -7.97 17.39
CA ALA A 47 -3.85 -7.98 18.57
C ALA A 47 -2.38 -7.54 18.30
N PRO A 48 -1.73 -7.90 17.17
CA PRO A 48 -0.38 -7.45 16.86
C PRO A 48 -0.23 -5.92 16.83
N LEU A 49 -1.28 -5.19 16.41
CA LEU A 49 -1.22 -3.74 16.34
C LEU A 49 -1.08 -3.11 17.72
N ALA A 50 -1.73 -3.66 18.73
CA ALA A 50 -1.62 -3.17 20.11
C ALA A 50 -0.20 -3.37 20.66
N VAL A 51 0.41 -4.53 20.40
CA VAL A 51 1.80 -4.82 20.79
C VAL A 51 2.76 -3.86 20.09
N THR A 52 2.68 -3.75 18.77
CA THR A 52 3.59 -2.91 17.98
C THR A 52 3.43 -1.43 18.30
N ALA A 53 2.19 -0.94 18.47
CA ALA A 53 1.95 0.45 18.86
C ALA A 53 2.57 0.77 20.24
N SER A 54 2.47 -0.15 21.22
CA SER A 54 3.12 -0.02 22.51
C SER A 54 4.66 0.01 22.38
N ASN A 55 5.22 -0.86 21.54
CA ASN A 55 6.66 -0.98 21.35
C ASN A 55 7.26 0.23 20.59
N LEU A 56 6.46 0.90 19.76
CA LEU A 56 6.87 2.11 19.06
C LEU A 56 6.90 3.38 19.92
N VAL A 57 6.37 3.35 21.14
CA VAL A 57 6.40 4.52 22.05
C VAL A 57 7.84 5.01 22.29
N GLY A 58 8.80 4.07 22.32
CA GLY A 58 10.23 4.40 22.43
C GLY A 58 10.87 4.96 21.14
N GLY A 59 10.14 5.01 20.03
CA GLY A 59 10.64 5.51 18.75
C GLY A 59 11.77 4.69 18.14
N HIS A 60 11.90 3.41 18.51
CA HIS A 60 12.99 2.54 18.08
C HIS A 60 12.53 1.09 17.93
N LEU A 61 12.97 0.42 16.86
CA LEU A 61 12.83 -1.03 16.68
C LEU A 61 14.18 -1.66 16.31
N ASP A 62 14.35 -2.91 16.73
CA ASP A 62 15.51 -3.76 16.35
C ASP A 62 15.10 -4.84 15.32
N GLY A 63 13.82 -5.10 15.18
CA GLY A 63 13.32 -6.05 14.19
C GLY A 63 11.81 -6.10 14.08
N ILE A 64 11.36 -6.79 13.04
CA ILE A 64 9.94 -7.05 12.76
C ILE A 64 9.77 -8.55 12.52
N ILE A 65 8.74 -9.14 13.14
CA ILE A 65 8.25 -10.48 12.88
C ILE A 65 6.82 -10.39 12.35
N ALA A 66 6.58 -10.98 11.19
CA ALA A 66 5.27 -10.93 10.54
C ALA A 66 4.83 -12.30 10.03
N ASN A 67 3.60 -12.72 10.36
CA ASN A 67 3.05 -13.95 9.85
C ASN A 67 1.93 -13.73 8.82
N SER A 68 1.76 -14.70 7.93
CA SER A 68 0.58 -14.83 7.06
C SER A 68 -0.20 -16.11 7.35
N GLY A 69 -1.47 -16.14 6.90
CA GLY A 69 -2.41 -17.24 7.06
C GLY A 69 -3.33 -17.14 8.28
N CYS A 70 -2.97 -16.34 9.28
CA CYS A 70 -3.81 -16.03 10.45
C CYS A 70 -3.65 -14.54 10.80
N ALA A 71 -4.75 -13.82 10.86
CA ALA A 71 -4.78 -12.37 11.15
C ALA A 71 -4.54 -12.05 12.63
N ASN A 72 -4.77 -13.02 13.52
CA ASN A 72 -4.79 -12.79 14.97
C ASN A 72 -5.68 -11.58 15.35
N ALA A 73 -6.81 -11.45 14.66
CA ALA A 73 -7.80 -10.41 14.87
C ALA A 73 -9.06 -11.02 15.49
N TYR A 74 -9.74 -10.25 16.37
CA TYR A 74 -10.91 -10.69 17.11
C TYR A 74 -10.66 -11.92 18.00
N THR A 75 -9.49 -11.99 18.59
CA THR A 75 -8.97 -13.13 19.37
C THR A 75 -8.85 -12.84 20.87
N GLY A 76 -9.26 -11.65 21.30
CA GLY A 76 -9.28 -11.25 22.71
C GLY A 76 -7.89 -11.30 23.42
N PRO A 77 -7.87 -11.51 24.73
CA PRO A 77 -6.61 -11.51 25.51
C PRO A 77 -5.59 -12.54 25.04
N ARG A 78 -6.04 -13.71 24.60
CA ARG A 78 -5.15 -14.75 24.07
C ARG A 78 -4.39 -14.28 22.84
N GLY A 79 -5.07 -13.58 21.91
CA GLY A 79 -4.39 -13.05 20.72
C GLY A 79 -3.30 -12.05 21.04
N LEU A 80 -3.48 -11.25 22.11
CA LEU A 80 -2.48 -10.32 22.60
C LEU A 80 -1.24 -11.07 23.13
N GLU A 81 -1.46 -12.16 23.89
CA GLU A 81 -0.38 -12.99 24.41
C GLU A 81 0.35 -13.74 23.28
N ASP A 82 -0.38 -14.24 22.29
CA ASP A 82 0.19 -14.87 21.10
C ASP A 82 1.09 -13.88 20.32
N ALA A 83 0.66 -12.62 20.16
CA ALA A 83 1.46 -11.59 19.52
C ALA A 83 2.74 -11.25 20.31
N ARG A 84 2.66 -11.17 21.65
CA ARG A 84 3.82 -11.01 22.51
C ARG A 84 4.77 -12.21 22.42
N ALA A 85 4.23 -13.42 22.32
CA ALA A 85 5.05 -14.63 22.13
C ALA A 85 5.87 -14.54 20.83
N MET A 86 5.29 -14.02 19.73
CA MET A 86 6.05 -13.74 18.51
C MET A 86 7.16 -12.71 18.74
N ALA A 87 6.87 -11.61 19.46
CA ALA A 87 7.89 -10.62 19.78
C ALA A 87 9.07 -11.24 20.56
N ARG A 88 8.78 -12.05 21.59
CA ARG A 88 9.79 -12.74 22.40
C ARG A 88 10.68 -13.67 21.58
N LEU A 89 10.12 -14.37 20.59
CA LEU A 89 10.92 -15.24 19.71
C LEU A 89 12.00 -14.46 18.96
N LEU A 90 11.63 -13.36 18.31
CA LEU A 90 12.59 -12.55 17.57
C LEU A 90 13.54 -11.80 18.51
N ALA A 91 13.04 -11.27 19.63
CA ALA A 91 13.84 -10.58 20.63
C ALA A 91 14.95 -11.48 21.19
N GLY A 92 14.62 -12.72 21.56
CA GLY A 92 15.59 -13.70 22.04
C GLY A 92 16.66 -14.05 20.99
N PHE A 93 16.29 -14.13 19.72
CA PHE A 93 17.23 -14.39 18.63
C PHE A 93 18.17 -13.20 18.34
N LEU A 94 17.63 -11.96 18.45
CA LEU A 94 18.41 -10.73 18.24
C LEU A 94 19.14 -10.25 19.49
N GLU A 95 18.97 -10.93 20.63
CA GLU A 95 19.52 -10.56 21.93
C GLU A 95 19.11 -9.14 22.36
N THR A 96 17.82 -8.82 22.18
CA THR A 96 17.25 -7.50 22.50
C THR A 96 15.97 -7.61 23.34
N ASP A 97 15.39 -6.46 23.72
CA ASP A 97 14.12 -6.39 24.46
C ASP A 97 12.92 -6.63 23.53
N GLU A 98 11.92 -7.40 24.00
CA GLU A 98 10.67 -7.61 23.28
C GLU A 98 9.94 -6.28 22.95
N ALA A 99 10.13 -5.24 23.75
CA ALA A 99 9.61 -3.90 23.51
C ALA A 99 10.24 -3.19 22.31
N LYS A 100 11.26 -3.76 21.68
CA LYS A 100 11.89 -3.25 20.44
C LYS A 100 11.54 -4.07 19.20
N ILE A 101 10.55 -4.94 19.29
CA ILE A 101 10.12 -5.80 18.19
C ILE A 101 8.75 -5.35 17.67
N GLY A 102 8.67 -5.09 16.36
CA GLY A 102 7.41 -4.93 15.66
C GLY A 102 6.79 -6.29 15.35
N VAL A 103 5.50 -6.43 15.58
CA VAL A 103 4.73 -7.64 15.26
C VAL A 103 3.63 -7.30 14.27
N ALA A 104 3.47 -8.09 13.23
CA ALA A 104 2.38 -7.97 12.27
C ALA A 104 1.79 -9.33 11.90
N SER A 105 0.53 -9.37 11.55
CA SER A 105 -0.17 -10.60 11.14
C SER A 105 -1.13 -10.30 10.01
N THR A 106 -1.37 -11.29 9.14
CA THR A 106 -2.38 -11.19 8.07
C THR A 106 -2.97 -12.58 7.77
N GLY A 107 -4.19 -12.61 7.25
CA GLY A 107 -4.89 -13.85 6.89
C GLY A 107 -6.27 -13.95 7.53
N VAL A 108 -6.65 -15.14 7.97
CA VAL A 108 -7.99 -15.43 8.48
C VAL A 108 -8.26 -14.72 9.80
N ILE A 109 -9.41 -14.03 9.89
CA ILE A 109 -9.93 -13.35 11.10
C ILE A 109 -10.65 -14.38 11.98
N GLY A 110 -10.62 -14.19 13.31
CA GLY A 110 -11.34 -15.03 14.28
C GLY A 110 -10.68 -16.38 14.57
N ARG A 111 -9.41 -16.56 14.17
CA ARG A 111 -8.59 -17.73 14.49
C ARG A 111 -7.44 -17.37 15.40
N TYR A 112 -7.09 -18.26 16.31
CA TYR A 112 -5.88 -18.15 17.11
C TYR A 112 -4.65 -18.55 16.32
N LEU A 113 -3.50 -17.96 16.66
CA LEU A 113 -2.21 -18.38 16.13
C LEU A 113 -1.88 -19.80 16.60
N ASP A 114 -1.35 -20.59 15.69
CA ASP A 114 -0.66 -21.82 16.03
C ASP A 114 0.80 -21.51 16.37
N LEU A 115 1.07 -21.35 17.66
CA LEU A 115 2.42 -20.99 18.14
C LEU A 115 3.44 -22.10 17.85
N GLY A 116 3.02 -23.38 17.78
CA GLY A 116 3.90 -24.48 17.39
C GLY A 116 4.35 -24.35 15.93
N GLN A 117 3.43 -23.99 15.04
CA GLN A 117 3.76 -23.71 13.64
C GLN A 117 4.63 -22.45 13.51
N ILE A 118 4.32 -21.36 14.23
CA ILE A 118 5.15 -20.16 14.27
C ILE A 118 6.57 -20.49 14.71
N GLN A 119 6.75 -21.30 15.76
CA GLN A 119 8.06 -21.74 16.24
C GLN A 119 8.84 -22.53 15.18
N SER A 120 8.17 -23.44 14.46
CA SER A 120 8.80 -24.21 13.38
C SER A 120 9.26 -23.32 12.23
N LEU A 121 8.38 -22.41 11.75
CA LEU A 121 8.72 -21.45 10.71
C LEU A 121 9.84 -20.50 11.15
N PHE A 122 9.84 -20.12 12.43
CA PHE A 122 10.87 -19.25 13.01
C PHE A 122 12.26 -19.92 12.98
N GLN A 123 12.37 -21.19 13.35
CA GLN A 123 13.64 -21.93 13.32
C GLN A 123 14.22 -21.96 11.90
N GLU A 124 13.37 -22.19 10.89
CA GLU A 124 13.80 -22.22 9.50
C GLU A 124 14.16 -20.82 8.98
N ALA A 125 13.35 -19.79 9.28
CA ALA A 125 13.59 -18.42 8.86
C ALA A 125 14.85 -17.82 9.50
N SER A 126 15.05 -18.00 10.80
CA SER A 126 16.20 -17.46 11.53
C SER A 126 17.54 -17.99 11.02
N ALA A 127 17.59 -19.26 10.60
CA ALA A 127 18.78 -19.86 9.97
C ALA A 127 19.12 -19.24 8.60
N ASN A 128 18.17 -18.54 7.97
CA ASN A 128 18.29 -17.95 6.64
C ASN A 128 18.32 -16.41 6.63
N LEU A 129 18.54 -15.77 7.76
CA LEU A 129 18.56 -14.29 7.87
C LEU A 129 19.80 -13.71 7.16
N ARG A 130 19.59 -12.99 6.04
CA ARG A 130 20.65 -12.45 5.18
C ARG A 130 20.36 -11.01 4.75
N SER A 131 21.33 -10.35 4.12
CA SER A 131 21.27 -8.96 3.66
C SER A 131 21.31 -8.83 2.13
N ASP A 132 20.77 -9.80 1.40
CA ASP A 132 20.71 -9.78 -0.06
C ASP A 132 19.27 -9.62 -0.59
N GLY A 133 19.12 -9.34 -1.90
CA GLY A 133 17.81 -9.16 -2.52
C GLY A 133 16.95 -10.42 -2.51
N ALA A 134 17.54 -11.60 -2.49
CA ALA A 134 16.80 -12.86 -2.39
C ALA A 134 16.15 -12.99 -1.01
N ALA A 135 16.81 -12.52 0.05
CA ALA A 135 16.26 -12.47 1.41
C ALA A 135 15.10 -11.47 1.52
N SER A 136 15.22 -10.28 0.89
CA SER A 136 14.12 -9.32 0.79
C SER A 136 12.89 -9.94 0.11
N LEU A 137 13.09 -10.54 -1.05
CA LEU A 137 12.02 -11.19 -1.81
C LEU A 137 11.39 -12.37 -1.04
N ALA A 138 12.20 -13.13 -0.28
CA ALA A 138 11.68 -14.21 0.56
C ALA A 138 10.79 -13.69 1.69
N ALA A 139 11.18 -12.60 2.35
CA ALA A 139 10.38 -11.96 3.39
C ALA A 139 9.06 -11.43 2.84
N GLU A 140 9.08 -10.80 1.67
CA GLU A 140 7.88 -10.30 1.02
C GLU A 140 6.93 -11.45 0.64
N ARG A 141 7.43 -12.51 0.00
CA ARG A 141 6.63 -13.70 -0.34
C ARG A 141 6.03 -14.40 0.89
N ALA A 142 6.71 -14.35 2.02
CA ALA A 142 6.23 -14.97 3.26
C ALA A 142 5.01 -14.24 3.84
N ILE A 143 4.83 -12.94 3.59
CA ILE A 143 3.69 -12.18 4.07
C ILE A 143 2.52 -12.10 3.08
N MET A 144 2.69 -12.50 1.83
CA MET A 144 1.62 -12.55 0.81
C MET A 144 0.46 -13.44 1.25
N THR A 145 -0.75 -13.12 0.79
CA THR A 145 -1.97 -13.94 0.99
C THR A 145 -2.61 -14.29 -0.36
N THR A 146 -3.45 -13.42 -0.87
CA THR A 146 -4.09 -13.51 -2.19
C THR A 146 -3.29 -12.80 -3.29
N ASP A 147 -2.21 -12.15 -2.92
CA ASP A 147 -1.29 -11.49 -3.84
C ASP A 147 -0.79 -12.46 -4.91
N THR A 148 -0.76 -12.03 -6.19
CA THR A 148 -0.29 -12.88 -7.29
C THR A 148 1.19 -12.66 -7.60
N ARG A 149 1.74 -11.52 -7.17
CA ARG A 149 3.14 -11.15 -7.39
C ARG A 149 3.73 -10.42 -6.20
N PRO A 150 5.05 -10.56 -5.96
CA PRO A 150 5.73 -9.79 -4.93
C PRO A 150 5.82 -8.31 -5.30
N LYS A 151 5.82 -7.44 -4.29
CA LYS A 151 5.79 -5.98 -4.42
C LYS A 151 6.89 -5.38 -3.57
N GLU A 152 8.02 -5.10 -4.20
CA GLU A 152 9.16 -4.45 -3.55
C GLU A 152 9.76 -3.36 -4.43
N ILE A 153 10.36 -2.36 -3.82
CA ILE A 153 11.10 -1.29 -4.49
C ILE A 153 12.20 -0.77 -3.58
N ALA A 154 13.34 -0.44 -4.18
CA ALA A 154 14.41 0.31 -3.53
C ALA A 154 14.89 1.43 -4.44
N VAL A 155 15.19 2.59 -3.85
CA VAL A 155 15.70 3.76 -4.55
C VAL A 155 16.87 4.39 -3.82
N GLU A 156 17.73 5.04 -4.59
CA GLU A 156 18.75 5.96 -4.11
C GLU A 156 18.41 7.38 -4.59
N HIS A 157 18.42 8.32 -3.67
CA HIS A 157 18.11 9.72 -3.92
C HIS A 157 19.00 10.63 -3.10
N LYS A 158 19.87 11.40 -3.77
CA LYS A 158 20.77 12.37 -3.15
C LYS A 158 21.58 11.80 -1.96
N GLY A 159 22.04 10.57 -2.09
CA GLY A 159 22.85 9.88 -1.10
C GLY A 159 22.06 9.15 0.00
N LEU A 160 20.72 9.23 0.00
CA LEU A 160 19.84 8.44 0.86
C LEU A 160 19.28 7.24 0.11
N ARG A 161 19.10 6.12 0.79
CA ARG A 161 18.38 4.95 0.31
C ARG A 161 17.06 4.80 1.03
N VAL A 162 16.02 4.53 0.25
CA VAL A 162 14.68 4.21 0.76
C VAL A 162 14.19 2.96 0.03
N ALA A 163 13.71 2.00 0.79
CA ALA A 163 13.20 0.76 0.25
C ALA A 163 11.95 0.29 0.98
N GLY A 164 11.14 -0.52 0.33
CA GLY A 164 9.94 -1.08 0.94
C GLY A 164 9.48 -2.37 0.29
N ILE A 165 8.84 -3.19 1.10
CA ILE A 165 8.03 -4.34 0.68
C ILE A 165 6.59 -4.11 1.13
N VAL A 166 5.62 -4.60 0.34
CA VAL A 166 4.20 -4.49 0.70
C VAL A 166 3.41 -5.69 0.20
N LYS A 167 2.54 -6.23 1.03
CA LYS A 167 1.53 -7.20 0.62
C LYS A 167 0.15 -6.57 0.71
N GLY A 168 -0.72 -6.97 -0.20
CA GLY A 168 -2.14 -6.63 -0.22
C GLY A 168 -2.70 -6.65 -1.64
N ALA A 169 -3.84 -7.32 -1.81
CA ALA A 169 -4.55 -7.46 -3.08
C ALA A 169 -6.08 -7.33 -2.91
N GLY A 170 -6.63 -7.69 -1.75
CA GLY A 170 -8.05 -7.54 -1.39
C GLY A 170 -8.24 -6.97 0.01
N MET A 171 -9.48 -6.56 0.33
CA MET A 171 -9.84 -5.79 1.51
C MET A 171 -9.02 -4.49 1.56
N ILE A 172 -8.98 -3.75 0.43
CA ILE A 172 -8.13 -2.57 0.24
C ILE A 172 -8.97 -1.33 0.03
N GLU A 173 -9.21 -0.62 1.10
CA GLU A 173 -9.48 0.82 1.11
C GLU A 173 -8.83 1.45 2.33
N PRO A 174 -7.59 1.90 2.16
CA PRO A 174 -6.90 2.53 3.26
C PRO A 174 -7.47 3.90 3.60
N ASN A 175 -8.09 3.93 4.76
CA ASN A 175 -8.01 5.15 5.57
C ASN A 175 -6.95 4.87 6.63
N MET A 176 -5.72 4.55 6.14
CA MET A 176 -4.63 3.80 6.75
C MET A 176 -4.84 2.27 6.62
N ALA A 177 -4.87 1.80 5.46
CA ALA A 177 -4.64 0.64 4.60
C ALA A 177 -4.83 -0.79 5.09
N THR A 178 -5.44 -1.65 4.23
CA THR A 178 -5.38 -3.14 4.32
C THR A 178 -4.10 -3.66 3.71
N MET A 179 -2.99 -3.50 4.45
CA MET A 179 -1.70 -3.99 3.98
C MET A 179 -0.74 -4.23 5.13
N LEU A 180 0.28 -5.03 4.88
CA LEU A 180 1.50 -4.99 5.66
C LEU A 180 2.57 -4.35 4.79
N CYS A 181 3.09 -3.22 5.22
CA CYS A 181 4.15 -2.49 4.53
C CYS A 181 5.31 -2.25 5.48
N PHE A 182 6.49 -2.68 5.08
CA PHE A 182 7.72 -2.48 5.85
C PHE A 182 8.69 -1.65 5.02
N LEU A 183 8.96 -0.43 5.50
CA LEU A 183 9.80 0.57 4.85
C LEU A 183 11.10 0.72 5.61
N TYR A 184 12.18 0.96 4.90
CA TYR A 184 13.51 1.15 5.46
C TYR A 184 14.21 2.32 4.79
N THR A 185 15.00 3.05 5.58
CA THR A 185 15.92 4.09 5.07
C THR A 185 17.22 4.06 5.87
N ASP A 186 18.30 4.51 5.27
CA ASP A 186 19.57 4.72 5.96
C ASP A 186 19.71 6.12 6.58
N ALA A 187 18.71 6.99 6.43
CA ALA A 187 18.71 8.34 6.96
C ALA A 187 18.87 8.41 8.48
N THR A 188 19.58 9.44 8.95
CA THR A 188 19.60 9.83 10.36
C THR A 188 18.49 10.84 10.63
N ILE A 189 17.48 10.46 11.41
CA ILE A 189 16.28 11.27 11.67
C ILE A 189 15.66 10.91 13.00
N SER A 190 14.97 11.85 13.68
CA SER A 190 14.21 11.56 14.91
C SER A 190 12.90 10.81 14.60
N ALA A 191 12.36 10.10 15.59
CA ALA A 191 11.13 9.33 15.45
C ALA A 191 9.92 10.20 15.08
N GLU A 192 9.80 11.39 15.67
CA GLU A 192 8.75 12.36 15.38
C GLU A 192 8.80 12.80 13.91
N ARG A 193 9.97 13.24 13.41
CA ARG A 193 10.14 13.67 12.02
C ARG A 193 9.96 12.53 11.02
N LEU A 194 10.40 11.32 11.40
CA LEU A 194 10.19 10.13 10.59
C LEU A 194 8.70 9.78 10.47
N HIS A 195 7.94 9.96 11.56
CA HIS A 195 6.49 9.78 11.55
C HIS A 195 5.80 10.81 10.63
N ASP A 196 6.21 12.09 10.69
CA ASP A 196 5.67 13.14 9.82
C ASP A 196 5.92 12.81 8.34
N CYS A 197 7.16 12.41 7.99
CA CYS A 197 7.49 11.99 6.63
C CYS A 197 6.63 10.80 6.17
N LEU A 198 6.41 9.81 7.05
CA LEU A 198 5.57 8.66 6.76
C LEU A 198 4.10 9.05 6.56
N ALA A 199 3.57 9.92 7.42
CA ALA A 199 2.18 10.39 7.36
C ALA A 199 1.91 11.14 6.04
N GLU A 200 2.81 12.02 5.64
CA GLU A 200 2.72 12.74 4.36
C GLU A 200 2.79 11.81 3.15
N ALA A 201 3.75 10.88 3.16
CA ALA A 201 3.89 9.89 2.08
C ALA A 201 2.65 8.99 1.97
N ALA A 202 2.11 8.51 3.09
CA ALA A 202 0.89 7.69 3.12
C ALA A 202 -0.34 8.46 2.63
N ALA A 203 -0.44 9.75 2.94
CA ALA A 203 -1.57 10.60 2.55
C ALA A 203 -1.71 10.75 1.03
N VAL A 204 -0.60 10.72 0.28
CA VAL A 204 -0.60 10.87 -1.18
C VAL A 204 -0.48 9.54 -1.94
N SER A 205 -0.33 8.43 -1.23
CA SER A 205 -0.13 7.09 -1.79
C SER A 205 -1.18 6.09 -1.31
N PHE A 206 -0.90 5.41 -0.21
CA PHE A 206 -1.75 4.34 0.32
C PHE A 206 -3.18 4.82 0.63
N ASN A 207 -3.37 6.01 1.22
CA ASN A 207 -4.70 6.55 1.52
C ASN A 207 -5.51 6.93 0.26
N MET A 208 -4.88 6.94 -0.89
CA MET A 208 -5.50 7.20 -2.19
C MET A 208 -5.72 5.95 -3.03
N LEU A 209 -5.40 4.77 -2.47
CA LEU A 209 -5.62 3.46 -3.10
C LEU A 209 -6.98 2.89 -2.72
N THR A 210 -7.65 2.17 -3.63
CA THR A 210 -8.82 1.33 -3.33
C THR A 210 -8.92 0.15 -4.30
N VAL A 211 -9.20 -1.04 -3.78
CA VAL A 211 -9.54 -2.23 -4.56
C VAL A 211 -11.04 -2.52 -4.45
N ASP A 212 -11.58 -2.63 -3.26
CA ASP A 212 -12.95 -3.08 -2.98
C ASP A 212 -13.73 -2.20 -2.00
N GLY A 213 -13.11 -1.20 -1.43
CA GLY A 213 -13.77 -0.28 -0.51
C GLY A 213 -13.80 -0.74 0.94
N ASP A 214 -13.17 -1.88 1.27
CA ASP A 214 -13.15 -2.45 2.61
C ASP A 214 -11.86 -2.12 3.37
N THR A 215 -11.98 -1.76 4.66
CA THR A 215 -10.85 -1.45 5.54
C THR A 215 -10.57 -2.60 6.50
N SER A 216 -9.34 -3.14 6.47
CA SER A 216 -8.93 -4.28 7.29
C SER A 216 -8.74 -3.96 8.76
N THR A 217 -8.70 -5.04 9.54
CA THR A 217 -8.38 -5.04 10.97
C THR A 217 -6.88 -5.00 11.28
N ASN A 218 -6.02 -5.24 10.27
CA ASN A 218 -4.60 -5.57 10.47
C ASN A 218 -3.61 -4.57 9.87
N ASP A 219 -4.07 -3.53 9.21
CA ASP A 219 -3.22 -2.61 8.47
C ASP A 219 -2.09 -2.05 9.29
N THR A 220 -0.90 -2.23 8.76
CA THR A 220 0.34 -1.84 9.42
C THR A 220 1.33 -1.30 8.40
N VAL A 221 1.76 -0.07 8.56
CA VAL A 221 2.89 0.53 7.86
C VAL A 221 3.94 0.85 8.88
N LEU A 222 5.11 0.24 8.79
CA LEU A 222 6.26 0.51 9.65
C LEU A 222 7.41 1.03 8.81
N ILE A 223 8.11 2.02 9.34
CA ILE A 223 9.38 2.51 8.78
C ILE A 223 10.46 2.44 9.84
N THR A 224 11.65 1.95 9.45
CA THR A 224 12.85 1.97 10.29
C THR A 224 13.97 2.69 9.57
N ALA A 225 14.54 3.70 10.23
CA ALA A 225 15.70 4.47 9.78
C ALA A 225 16.95 3.96 10.50
N THR A 226 17.88 3.35 9.75
CA THR A 226 19.09 2.72 10.33
C THR A 226 20.18 3.71 10.74
N GLY A 227 20.03 5.01 10.38
CA GLY A 227 20.92 6.09 10.82
C GLY A 227 22.33 6.03 10.22
N ARG A 228 22.51 5.41 9.07
CA ARG A 228 23.84 5.19 8.44
C ARG A 228 24.21 6.22 7.39
N ALA A 229 23.28 7.12 7.05
CA ALA A 229 23.51 8.21 6.12
C ALA A 229 22.95 9.53 6.67
N THR A 230 23.61 10.61 6.33
CA THR A 230 23.14 11.97 6.63
C THR A 230 22.63 12.61 5.35
N GLY A 231 21.43 13.17 5.39
CA GLY A 231 20.79 13.83 4.25
C GLY A 231 19.80 14.87 4.72
N ARG A 232 19.23 15.63 3.78
CA ARG A 232 18.17 16.59 4.10
C ARG A 232 16.84 15.84 4.25
N GLU A 233 16.02 16.30 5.14
CA GLU A 233 14.70 15.73 5.37
C GLU A 233 13.80 15.80 4.12
N GLU A 234 13.86 16.92 3.36
CA GLU A 234 13.14 17.04 2.10
C GLU A 234 13.49 15.94 1.11
N ASP A 235 14.77 15.56 1.02
CA ASP A 235 15.22 14.50 0.13
C ASP A 235 14.67 13.13 0.56
N LEU A 236 14.55 12.90 1.88
CA LEU A 236 13.88 11.72 2.43
C LEU A 236 12.38 11.74 2.11
N ARG A 237 11.68 12.87 2.31
CA ARG A 237 10.25 13.04 2.01
C ARG A 237 9.95 12.75 0.54
N GLU A 238 10.75 13.29 -0.37
CA GLU A 238 10.64 13.02 -1.81
C GLU A 238 10.80 11.53 -2.13
N ALA A 239 11.85 10.89 -1.59
CA ALA A 239 12.14 9.48 -1.84
C ALA A 239 11.08 8.56 -1.24
N LEU A 240 10.64 8.83 0.00
CA LEU A 240 9.63 8.04 0.69
C LEU A 240 8.27 8.14 0.01
N SER A 241 7.85 9.35 -0.39
CA SER A 241 6.61 9.56 -1.14
C SER A 241 6.64 8.80 -2.48
N TYR A 242 7.76 8.83 -3.19
CA TYR A 242 7.92 8.07 -4.42
C TYR A 242 7.81 6.56 -4.19
N VAL A 243 8.52 6.01 -3.19
CA VAL A 243 8.47 4.58 -2.83
C VAL A 243 7.05 4.16 -2.46
N CYS A 244 6.36 4.93 -1.60
CA CYS A 244 5.00 4.63 -1.19
C CYS A 244 4.00 4.70 -2.37
N MET A 245 4.14 5.66 -3.29
CA MET A 245 3.30 5.73 -4.50
C MET A 245 3.53 4.54 -5.43
N GLU A 246 4.77 4.12 -5.65
CA GLU A 246 5.06 2.96 -6.49
C GLU A 246 4.53 1.66 -5.87
N LEU A 247 4.65 1.48 -4.55
CA LEU A 247 4.07 0.35 -3.83
C LEU A 247 2.53 0.35 -3.93
N ALA A 248 1.88 1.51 -3.78
CA ALA A 248 0.43 1.64 -3.95
C ALA A 248 -0.02 1.28 -5.38
N ARG A 249 0.74 1.69 -6.40
CA ARG A 249 0.51 1.31 -7.79
C ARG A 249 0.64 -0.20 -8.02
N MET A 250 1.67 -0.81 -7.43
CA MET A 250 1.85 -2.27 -7.50
C MET A 250 0.68 -3.02 -6.86
N MET A 251 0.17 -2.53 -5.72
CA MET A 251 -1.01 -3.11 -5.08
C MET A 251 -2.27 -2.95 -5.94
N ALA A 252 -2.51 -1.78 -6.52
CA ALA A 252 -3.67 -1.56 -7.39
C ALA A 252 -3.63 -2.45 -8.65
N ARG A 253 -2.43 -2.66 -9.24
CA ARG A 253 -2.25 -3.56 -10.39
C ARG A 253 -2.43 -5.04 -10.06
N ASP A 254 -2.26 -5.39 -8.80
CA ASP A 254 -2.38 -6.76 -8.28
C ASP A 254 -3.67 -6.95 -7.46
N GLY A 255 -4.65 -6.06 -7.61
CA GLY A 255 -5.96 -6.19 -6.97
C GLY A 255 -6.60 -7.53 -7.30
N GLU A 256 -7.28 -8.16 -6.32
CA GLU A 256 -7.91 -9.47 -6.48
C GLU A 256 -8.78 -9.52 -7.75
N GLY A 257 -8.44 -10.43 -8.66
CA GLY A 257 -9.15 -10.61 -9.92
C GLY A 257 -9.06 -9.44 -10.90
N ALA A 258 -8.20 -8.45 -10.66
CA ALA A 258 -8.06 -7.29 -11.53
C ALA A 258 -7.48 -7.66 -12.91
N SER A 259 -8.05 -7.09 -13.96
CA SER A 259 -7.54 -7.17 -15.33
C SER A 259 -6.96 -5.84 -15.81
N LYS A 260 -7.36 -4.73 -15.18
CA LYS A 260 -6.91 -3.38 -15.54
C LYS A 260 -6.62 -2.55 -14.30
N TYR A 261 -5.59 -1.75 -14.41
CA TYR A 261 -5.23 -0.71 -13.47
C TYR A 261 -5.67 0.66 -13.99
N PHE A 262 -6.13 1.56 -13.11
CA PHE A 262 -6.36 2.95 -13.49
C PHE A 262 -5.94 3.94 -12.40
N GLU A 263 -5.50 5.11 -12.84
CA GLU A 263 -5.29 6.29 -11.99
C GLU A 263 -6.36 7.34 -12.26
N VAL A 264 -6.83 7.97 -11.20
CA VAL A 264 -7.67 9.16 -11.26
C VAL A 264 -6.82 10.36 -10.90
N VAL A 265 -6.58 11.24 -11.85
CA VAL A 265 -5.77 12.46 -11.66
C VAL A 265 -6.73 13.64 -11.59
N VAL A 266 -6.87 14.23 -10.41
CA VAL A 266 -7.67 15.44 -10.20
C VAL A 266 -6.73 16.64 -10.15
N SER A 267 -7.10 17.70 -10.85
CA SER A 267 -6.46 19.01 -10.86
C SER A 267 -7.51 20.12 -10.72
N GLY A 268 -7.07 21.36 -10.56
CA GLY A 268 -7.98 22.51 -10.54
C GLY A 268 -8.97 22.54 -9.37
N ALA A 269 -8.74 21.78 -8.30
CA ALA A 269 -9.59 21.77 -7.12
C ALA A 269 -9.38 23.01 -6.25
N ALA A 270 -10.42 23.42 -5.50
CA ALA A 270 -10.36 24.53 -4.56
C ALA A 270 -9.39 24.26 -3.41
N SER A 271 -9.30 23.01 -2.95
CA SER A 271 -8.37 22.54 -1.91
C SER A 271 -7.84 21.14 -2.19
N GLU A 272 -6.72 20.78 -1.54
CA GLU A 272 -6.22 19.38 -1.59
C GLU A 272 -7.24 18.38 -1.04
N LYS A 273 -8.04 18.76 -0.04
CA LYS A 273 -9.11 17.95 0.50
C LYS A 273 -10.14 17.61 -0.59
N ASP A 274 -10.58 18.63 -1.35
CA ASP A 274 -11.56 18.44 -2.42
C ASP A 274 -10.99 17.58 -3.54
N ALA A 275 -9.72 17.81 -3.93
CA ALA A 275 -9.04 16.97 -4.90
C ALA A 275 -9.00 15.49 -4.49
N ARG A 276 -8.68 15.21 -3.22
CA ARG A 276 -8.64 13.86 -2.67
C ARG A 276 -10.02 13.21 -2.62
N LEU A 277 -11.04 13.95 -2.18
CA LEU A 277 -12.43 13.47 -2.15
C LEU A 277 -12.90 13.08 -3.55
N ALA A 278 -12.70 13.93 -4.55
CA ALA A 278 -13.08 13.64 -5.92
C ALA A 278 -12.32 12.44 -6.49
N ALA A 279 -10.98 12.40 -6.35
CA ALA A 279 -10.17 11.31 -6.87
C ALA A 279 -10.55 9.96 -6.24
N LYS A 280 -10.74 9.94 -4.92
CA LYS A 280 -11.10 8.72 -4.19
C LYS A 280 -12.51 8.24 -4.51
N ALA A 281 -13.50 9.13 -4.62
CA ALA A 281 -14.86 8.77 -4.98
C ALA A 281 -14.94 8.10 -6.36
N VAL A 282 -14.20 8.61 -7.34
CA VAL A 282 -14.14 8.02 -8.68
C VAL A 282 -13.43 6.65 -8.65
N ALA A 283 -12.28 6.55 -7.97
CA ALA A 283 -11.53 5.30 -7.87
C ALA A 283 -12.33 4.19 -7.15
N ARG A 284 -13.15 4.56 -6.15
CA ARG A 284 -13.99 3.65 -5.35
C ARG A 284 -15.27 3.22 -6.04
N SER A 285 -15.76 3.99 -7.02
CA SER A 285 -17.07 3.77 -7.63
C SER A 285 -17.17 2.41 -8.34
N SER A 286 -17.99 1.50 -7.84
CA SER A 286 -18.24 0.20 -8.49
C SER A 286 -18.70 0.35 -9.94
N LEU A 287 -19.50 1.39 -10.25
CA LEU A 287 -19.93 1.68 -11.61
C LEU A 287 -18.79 2.13 -12.52
N VAL A 288 -17.84 2.91 -12.00
CA VAL A 288 -16.65 3.29 -12.77
C VAL A 288 -15.74 2.07 -12.97
N LYS A 289 -15.51 1.27 -11.93
CA LYS A 289 -14.67 0.07 -11.97
C LYS A 289 -15.23 -0.95 -13.00
N THR A 290 -16.54 -1.17 -13.04
CA THR A 290 -17.19 -2.04 -14.04
C THR A 290 -17.17 -1.45 -15.45
N ALA A 291 -17.21 -0.13 -15.60
CA ALA A 291 -17.03 0.51 -16.92
C ALA A 291 -15.57 0.32 -17.41
N VAL A 292 -14.58 0.44 -16.53
CA VAL A 292 -13.17 0.14 -16.84
C VAL A 292 -13.01 -1.32 -17.27
N TYR A 293 -13.61 -2.26 -16.56
CA TYR A 293 -13.61 -3.68 -16.93
C TYR A 293 -14.18 -3.91 -18.35
N GLY A 294 -15.36 -3.36 -18.61
CA GLY A 294 -16.08 -3.50 -19.89
C GLY A 294 -15.50 -2.67 -21.02
N ALA A 295 -14.40 -1.95 -20.82
CA ALA A 295 -13.84 -0.98 -21.77
C ALA A 295 -14.88 0.06 -22.25
N ASP A 296 -15.83 0.41 -21.39
CA ASP A 296 -16.86 1.42 -21.65
C ASP A 296 -16.35 2.80 -21.20
N PRO A 297 -16.16 3.78 -22.12
CA PRO A 297 -15.73 5.13 -21.78
C PRO A 297 -16.87 5.96 -21.17
N ASN A 298 -17.46 5.43 -20.10
CA ASN A 298 -18.66 5.97 -19.46
C ASN A 298 -18.33 7.20 -18.59
N TRP A 299 -18.14 8.33 -19.25
CA TRP A 299 -17.88 9.61 -18.59
C TRP A 299 -19.00 10.01 -17.62
N GLY A 300 -20.25 9.60 -17.87
CA GLY A 300 -21.39 9.89 -17.00
C GLY A 300 -21.25 9.28 -15.62
N ARG A 301 -20.73 8.04 -15.50
CA ARG A 301 -20.42 7.39 -14.22
C ARG A 301 -19.31 8.11 -13.47
N ILE A 302 -18.31 8.62 -14.19
CA ILE A 302 -17.19 9.37 -13.58
C ILE A 302 -17.71 10.70 -13.03
N ILE A 303 -18.45 11.48 -13.81
CA ILE A 303 -19.05 12.74 -13.36
C ILE A 303 -20.02 12.54 -12.19
N CYS A 304 -20.82 11.48 -12.24
CA CYS A 304 -21.70 11.12 -11.12
C CYS A 304 -20.89 10.87 -9.84
N ALA A 305 -19.75 10.17 -9.92
CA ALA A 305 -18.89 9.90 -8.79
C ALA A 305 -18.25 11.19 -8.23
N VAL A 306 -17.84 12.12 -9.09
CA VAL A 306 -17.38 13.45 -8.67
C VAL A 306 -18.52 14.19 -7.95
N GLY A 307 -19.75 14.15 -8.50
CA GLY A 307 -20.91 14.88 -7.96
C GLY A 307 -21.31 14.45 -6.53
N TYR A 308 -21.14 13.18 -6.16
CA TYR A 308 -21.43 12.73 -4.78
C TYR A 308 -20.19 12.65 -3.88
N SER A 309 -19.02 13.07 -4.36
CA SER A 309 -17.76 12.95 -3.61
C SER A 309 -17.70 13.80 -2.35
N GLY A 310 -18.53 14.83 -2.24
CA GLY A 310 -18.48 15.85 -1.20
C GLY A 310 -17.40 16.91 -1.44
N ALA A 311 -16.70 16.87 -2.58
CA ALA A 311 -15.78 17.94 -3.00
C ALA A 311 -16.57 19.17 -3.49
N GLU A 312 -15.99 20.35 -3.28
CA GLU A 312 -16.48 21.56 -3.95
C GLU A 312 -16.30 21.42 -5.46
N MET A 313 -17.37 21.62 -6.24
CA MET A 313 -17.35 21.47 -7.69
C MET A 313 -18.42 22.33 -8.35
N ASP A 314 -18.15 22.73 -9.58
CA ASP A 314 -19.07 23.42 -10.48
C ASP A 314 -19.21 22.59 -11.76
N PRO A 315 -20.39 22.01 -12.06
CA PRO A 315 -20.59 21.16 -13.23
C PRO A 315 -20.20 21.84 -14.54
N ASP A 316 -20.38 23.15 -14.65
CA ASP A 316 -20.10 23.91 -15.87
C ASP A 316 -18.59 24.18 -16.09
N ARG A 317 -17.75 23.86 -15.11
CA ARG A 317 -16.29 24.04 -15.17
C ARG A 317 -15.51 22.76 -15.37
N ILE A 318 -16.12 21.60 -15.10
CA ILE A 318 -15.42 20.32 -15.16
C ILE A 318 -14.91 20.03 -16.57
N THR A 319 -13.66 19.65 -16.66
CA THR A 319 -13.07 19.00 -17.85
C THR A 319 -12.67 17.57 -17.49
N LEU A 320 -13.04 16.61 -18.35
CA LEU A 320 -12.74 15.20 -18.14
C LEU A 320 -12.09 14.61 -19.40
N GLY A 321 -10.94 14.00 -19.21
CA GLY A 321 -10.19 13.29 -20.25
C GLY A 321 -9.85 11.87 -19.86
N LEU A 322 -9.66 11.03 -20.87
CA LEU A 322 -9.14 9.66 -20.75
C LEU A 322 -7.80 9.57 -21.47
N GLU A 323 -6.89 8.81 -20.90
CA GLU A 323 -5.54 8.64 -21.44
C GLU A 323 -5.03 7.20 -21.21
N LYS A 324 -4.28 6.64 -22.14
CA LYS A 324 -3.47 5.45 -21.94
C LYS A 324 -2.04 5.68 -22.44
N LYS A 325 -1.09 4.91 -21.93
CA LYS A 325 0.24 4.84 -22.50
C LYS A 325 0.15 4.25 -23.91
N GLY A 326 0.64 4.97 -24.91
CA GLY A 326 0.69 4.52 -26.31
C GLY A 326 1.86 3.56 -26.54
N GLU A 327 1.79 2.85 -27.66
CA GLU A 327 2.93 2.13 -28.23
C GLU A 327 4.07 3.12 -28.48
N GLU A 328 5.32 2.71 -28.41
CA GLU A 328 6.52 3.57 -28.56
C GLU A 328 6.70 4.67 -27.49
N GLY A 329 6.02 4.56 -26.33
CA GLY A 329 6.16 5.51 -25.23
C GLY A 329 5.37 6.83 -25.38
N GLY A 330 4.58 6.96 -26.44
CA GLY A 330 3.62 8.06 -26.63
C GLY A 330 2.45 7.98 -25.66
N ARG A 331 1.57 8.99 -25.73
CA ARG A 331 0.31 9.02 -24.98
C ARG A 331 -0.87 9.15 -25.93
N LEU A 332 -1.86 8.29 -25.78
CA LEU A 332 -3.14 8.43 -26.45
C LEU A 332 -4.13 9.06 -25.47
N ALA A 333 -4.61 10.26 -25.78
CA ALA A 333 -5.52 11.00 -24.92
C ALA A 333 -6.73 11.52 -25.68
N VAL A 334 -7.85 11.70 -24.98
CA VAL A 334 -9.08 12.30 -25.52
C VAL A 334 -9.85 13.00 -24.42
N SER A 335 -10.39 14.20 -24.70
CA SER A 335 -11.37 14.88 -23.83
C SER A 335 -12.77 14.33 -24.11
N ARG A 336 -13.53 14.06 -23.05
CA ARG A 336 -14.95 13.63 -23.13
C ARG A 336 -15.89 14.72 -22.66
N VAL A 337 -15.43 15.60 -21.76
CA VAL A 337 -16.15 16.78 -21.30
C VAL A 337 -15.15 17.92 -21.27
N GLU A 338 -15.53 19.07 -21.77
CA GLU A 338 -14.77 20.31 -21.71
C GLU A 338 -15.66 21.45 -21.17
N ARG A 339 -15.27 21.97 -19.99
CA ARG A 339 -16.00 23.00 -19.28
C ARG A 339 -17.51 22.71 -19.23
N GLY A 340 -17.87 21.55 -18.69
CA GLY A 340 -19.25 21.10 -18.53
C GLY A 340 -19.95 20.66 -19.83
N ARG A 341 -19.29 20.72 -20.98
CA ARG A 341 -19.90 20.37 -22.27
C ARG A 341 -19.35 19.05 -22.81
N ILE A 342 -20.27 18.25 -23.37
CA ILE A 342 -19.91 16.96 -24.00
C ILE A 342 -19.13 17.23 -25.29
N VAL A 343 -18.02 16.50 -25.47
CA VAL A 343 -17.25 16.49 -26.72
C VAL A 343 -17.75 15.35 -27.58
N GLU A 344 -18.32 15.69 -28.75
CA GLU A 344 -18.83 14.74 -29.72
C GLU A 344 -17.74 14.19 -30.65
N GLY A 345 -17.99 13.07 -31.32
CA GLY A 345 -17.12 12.49 -32.35
C GLY A 345 -15.85 11.79 -31.82
N VAL A 346 -15.70 11.65 -30.49
CA VAL A 346 -14.47 11.08 -29.87
C VAL A 346 -14.70 9.68 -29.27
N LEU A 347 -15.86 9.07 -29.48
CA LEU A 347 -16.25 7.83 -28.82
C LEU A 347 -15.30 6.66 -29.16
N GLU A 348 -15.01 6.45 -30.44
CA GLU A 348 -14.13 5.35 -30.89
C GLU A 348 -12.74 5.46 -30.27
N ARG A 349 -12.18 6.69 -30.23
CA ARG A 349 -10.88 6.94 -29.61
C ARG A 349 -10.92 6.69 -28.10
N ALA A 350 -12.00 7.09 -27.42
CA ALA A 350 -12.18 6.83 -26.00
C ALA A 350 -12.31 5.31 -25.73
N GLN A 351 -13.02 4.55 -26.55
CA GLN A 351 -13.11 3.09 -26.45
C GLN A 351 -11.74 2.43 -26.64
N GLU A 352 -10.94 2.93 -27.59
CA GLU A 352 -9.58 2.43 -27.81
C GLU A 352 -8.69 2.64 -26.60
N ILE A 353 -8.80 3.79 -25.90
CA ILE A 353 -8.09 4.05 -24.65
C ILE A 353 -8.53 3.07 -23.56
N MET A 354 -9.83 2.84 -23.42
CA MET A 354 -10.38 1.96 -22.37
C MET A 354 -10.06 0.47 -22.56
N LYS A 355 -9.59 0.05 -23.74
CA LYS A 355 -9.06 -1.31 -23.96
C LYS A 355 -7.66 -1.51 -23.35
N GLY A 356 -6.95 -0.45 -23.00
CA GLY A 356 -5.63 -0.53 -22.38
C GLY A 356 -5.66 -1.18 -20.99
N GLU A 357 -4.56 -1.80 -20.60
CA GLU A 357 -4.39 -2.38 -19.25
C GLU A 357 -4.13 -1.31 -18.20
N GLU A 358 -3.56 -0.17 -18.59
CA GLU A 358 -3.28 0.99 -17.72
C GLU A 358 -3.98 2.23 -18.29
N ILE A 359 -4.90 2.80 -17.53
CA ILE A 359 -5.75 3.93 -17.94
C ILE A 359 -5.58 5.08 -16.97
N MET A 360 -5.53 6.32 -17.48
CA MET A 360 -5.61 7.53 -16.68
C MET A 360 -6.93 8.24 -16.93
N ILE A 361 -7.62 8.58 -15.85
CA ILE A 361 -8.84 9.40 -15.84
C ILE A 361 -8.43 10.77 -15.32
N ASN A 362 -8.37 11.76 -16.20
CA ASN A 362 -7.96 13.13 -15.88
C ASN A 362 -9.20 13.99 -15.64
N ILE A 363 -9.30 14.65 -14.50
CA ILE A 363 -10.42 15.50 -14.10
C ILE A 363 -9.87 16.84 -13.65
N ASP A 364 -10.26 17.89 -14.35
CA ASP A 364 -10.00 19.28 -13.92
C ASP A 364 -11.31 19.86 -13.38
N LEU A 365 -11.31 20.28 -12.12
CA LEU A 365 -12.49 20.88 -11.47
C LEU A 365 -12.64 22.39 -11.78
N GLY A 366 -11.60 23.05 -12.30
CA GLY A 366 -11.66 24.44 -12.77
C GLY A 366 -11.88 25.50 -11.67
N LEU A 367 -11.65 25.17 -10.38
CA LEU A 367 -11.91 26.03 -9.22
C LEU A 367 -10.66 26.61 -8.58
N GLY A 368 -9.49 25.98 -8.77
CA GLY A 368 -8.25 26.37 -8.10
C GLY A 368 -7.02 25.71 -8.73
N CYS A 369 -6.00 25.44 -7.92
CA CYS A 369 -4.74 24.83 -8.36
C CYS A 369 -4.38 23.55 -7.61
N ALA A 370 -5.18 23.12 -6.64
CA ALA A 370 -4.92 21.90 -5.89
C ALA A 370 -5.19 20.65 -6.73
N GLY A 371 -4.47 19.58 -6.42
CA GLY A 371 -4.60 18.32 -7.13
C GLY A 371 -4.35 17.10 -6.24
N ALA A 372 -4.83 15.95 -6.70
CA ALA A 372 -4.60 14.66 -6.06
C ALA A 372 -4.62 13.53 -7.09
N ARG A 373 -4.10 12.35 -6.68
CA ARG A 373 -4.19 11.11 -7.46
C ARG A 373 -4.89 10.03 -6.65
N GLY A 374 -5.77 9.27 -7.30
CA GLY A 374 -6.36 8.06 -6.76
C GLY A 374 -5.88 6.85 -7.57
N PHE A 375 -5.72 5.70 -6.92
CA PHE A 375 -5.26 4.46 -7.53
C PHE A 375 -6.34 3.39 -7.39
N GLY A 376 -6.68 2.71 -8.48
CA GLY A 376 -7.69 1.66 -8.47
C GLY A 376 -7.44 0.61 -9.53
N CYS A 377 -8.24 -0.45 -9.47
CA CYS A 377 -8.34 -1.48 -10.49
C CYS A 377 -9.79 -1.66 -10.90
N ASP A 378 -10.04 -2.33 -12.01
CA ASP A 378 -11.38 -2.70 -12.43
C ASP A 378 -12.06 -3.66 -11.45
N LEU A 379 -13.36 -3.87 -11.62
CA LEU A 379 -14.15 -4.86 -10.88
C LEU A 379 -14.62 -5.93 -11.84
N THR A 380 -14.09 -7.12 -11.69
CA THR A 380 -14.29 -8.26 -12.59
C THR A 380 -15.15 -9.36 -11.98
N HIS A 381 -15.56 -10.33 -12.77
CA HIS A 381 -16.17 -11.56 -12.27
C HIS A 381 -15.19 -12.37 -11.41
N GLU A 382 -13.88 -12.28 -11.70
CA GLU A 382 -12.84 -13.02 -10.95
C GLU A 382 -12.72 -12.51 -9.53
N TYR A 383 -12.94 -11.21 -9.25
CA TYR A 383 -13.03 -10.69 -7.88
C TYR A 383 -14.08 -11.46 -7.06
N VAL A 384 -15.27 -11.68 -7.66
CA VAL A 384 -16.35 -12.43 -7.00
C VAL A 384 -15.94 -13.89 -6.78
N ASN A 385 -15.32 -14.53 -7.80
CA ASN A 385 -14.89 -15.92 -7.71
C ASN A 385 -13.84 -16.12 -6.60
N VAL A 386 -12.84 -15.25 -6.53
CA VAL A 386 -11.79 -15.31 -5.50
C VAL A 386 -12.41 -15.18 -4.11
N ASN A 387 -13.26 -14.17 -3.90
CA ASN A 387 -13.82 -13.88 -2.58
C ASN A 387 -14.94 -14.83 -2.15
N ALA A 388 -15.70 -15.39 -3.09
CA ALA A 388 -16.73 -16.41 -2.77
C ALA A 388 -16.09 -17.75 -2.34
N ASN A 389 -14.87 -18.05 -2.79
CA ASN A 389 -14.16 -19.30 -2.50
C ASN A 389 -13.08 -19.13 -1.41
N TYR A 390 -12.74 -17.91 -1.05
CA TYR A 390 -11.76 -17.62 0.01
C TYR A 390 -12.46 -17.58 1.36
N THR A 391 -12.22 -18.59 2.19
CA THR A 391 -12.67 -18.57 3.58
C THR A 391 -11.69 -17.74 4.39
N THR A 392 -12.11 -16.54 4.73
CA THR A 392 -11.40 -15.65 5.66
C THR A 392 -11.62 -16.08 7.10
#